data_9a2ceff0522137908bc311d7aad89980
#
_entry.id   9a2ceff0522137908bc311d7aad89980
#
_cell.length_a   1.000
_cell.length_b   1.000
_cell.length_c   1.000
_cell.angle_alpha   90.00
_cell.angle_beta   90.00
_cell.angle_gamma   90.00
#
_symmetry.space_group_name_H-M   'P 1'
#
loop_
_entity.id
_entity.type
_entity.pdbx_description
1 polymer ?
#
loop_
_entity_poly.entity_id
_entity_poly.type
_entity_poly.pdbx_seq_one_letter_code
_entity_poly.pdbx_strand_id
1 'polypeptide(L)'
;MSIWQDKTIEERIAIVQNTALRTNIEDLAIEKDWWVTITLKALFSTSFSEFLLFKGGTSLSKGKWENIDLRRFSEDIDISLSRSWFTETEEKQKLYPFAKCENNNQLKSLRKASREVIFERLSPELNEQLAKLGTKDFYVENVKSIIQDGVEIPIDTDRDPVVLNVVYPSILDETNEYIQPKVKIEISCMSMDEPFENRALTSLIYDTFNEVDNATQCFVPTVLPIRTFLEKALLLNEEYQKKSPRSERMSRHLYDLERLMDTYSETAINDSELYKSIIEHRKKFYHISSVDYDSDKRENIKIWPTGEIENLFRDDYKAMIESFIYNENPLTFDQLRERILLLEDKFRENT
;
A
#
# COMPACT_ATOMS: atom_id res chain seq x y z
N MET A 1 19.96 13.61 -17.47
CA MET A 1 18.81 13.51 -16.56
C MET A 1 19.28 14.00 -15.22
N SER A 2 18.53 14.86 -14.57
CA SER A 2 18.86 15.37 -13.23
C SER A 2 17.98 14.67 -12.20
N ILE A 3 18.54 14.34 -11.05
CA ILE A 3 17.80 13.93 -9.87
C ILE A 3 18.06 14.94 -8.76
N TRP A 4 17.09 15.09 -7.88
CA TRP A 4 17.17 16.00 -6.73
C TRP A 4 18.42 15.74 -5.88
N GLN A 5 18.87 14.51 -5.71
CA GLN A 5 20.06 14.16 -4.94
C GLN A 5 21.41 14.65 -5.54
N ASP A 6 21.43 15.06 -6.80
CA ASP A 6 22.66 15.65 -7.39
C ASP A 6 22.94 17.06 -6.91
N LYS A 7 21.97 17.69 -6.22
CA LYS A 7 22.10 19.02 -5.63
C LYS A 7 22.85 18.99 -4.32
N THR A 8 23.38 20.15 -3.90
CA THR A 8 23.96 20.28 -2.54
C THR A 8 22.90 20.07 -1.47
N ILE A 9 23.30 19.80 -0.23
CA ILE A 9 22.36 19.60 0.89
C ILE A 9 21.49 20.84 1.07
N GLU A 10 22.08 22.03 1.03
CA GLU A 10 21.39 23.30 1.18
C GLU A 10 20.35 23.51 0.06
N GLU A 11 20.72 23.22 -1.18
CA GLU A 11 19.78 23.27 -2.31
C GLU A 11 18.65 22.26 -2.15
N ARG A 12 18.95 21.04 -1.71
CA ARG A 12 17.93 20.00 -1.47
C ARG A 12 16.93 20.40 -0.41
N ILE A 13 17.40 20.96 0.71
CA ILE A 13 16.54 21.48 1.79
C ILE A 13 15.66 22.60 1.25
N ALA A 14 16.23 23.57 0.54
CA ALA A 14 15.47 24.68 -0.03
C ALA A 14 14.38 24.21 -1.02
N ILE A 15 14.65 23.18 -1.83
CA ILE A 15 13.67 22.59 -2.76
C ILE A 15 12.54 21.92 -1.99
N VAL A 16 12.86 21.14 -0.95
CA VAL A 16 11.86 20.48 -0.09
C VAL A 16 10.96 21.53 0.57
N GLN A 17 11.53 22.54 1.22
CA GLN A 17 10.78 23.61 1.88
C GLN A 17 9.89 24.41 0.91
N ASN A 18 10.41 24.74 -0.27
CA ASN A 18 9.60 25.42 -1.30
C ASN A 18 8.47 24.54 -1.84
N THR A 19 8.70 23.22 -1.96
CA THR A 19 7.65 22.26 -2.34
C THR A 19 6.59 22.17 -1.26
N ALA A 20 7.00 22.07 0.00
CA ALA A 20 6.12 22.03 1.16
C ALA A 20 5.21 23.28 1.24
N LEU A 21 5.77 24.46 1.06
CA LEU A 21 5.01 25.72 1.03
C LEU A 21 3.96 25.75 -0.10
N ARG A 22 4.25 25.16 -1.26
CA ARG A 22 3.33 25.17 -2.40
C ARG A 22 2.24 24.09 -2.31
N THR A 23 2.54 22.98 -1.65
CA THR A 23 1.63 21.82 -1.56
C THR A 23 0.86 21.76 -0.24
N ASN A 24 1.25 22.55 0.75
CA ASN A 24 0.77 22.49 2.14
C ASN A 24 0.99 21.09 2.75
N ILE A 25 2.12 20.46 2.44
CA ILE A 25 2.55 19.15 2.95
C ILE A 25 3.84 19.34 3.74
N GLU A 26 4.02 18.63 4.85
CA GLU A 26 5.22 18.75 5.71
C GLU A 26 6.51 18.37 4.96
N ASP A 27 7.61 19.03 5.31
CA ASP A 27 8.94 18.86 4.71
C ASP A 27 9.39 17.38 4.69
N LEU A 28 9.24 16.68 5.83
CA LEU A 28 9.57 15.25 5.94
C LEU A 28 8.76 14.38 5.00
N ALA A 29 7.51 14.72 4.77
CA ALA A 29 6.65 13.99 3.84
C ALA A 29 7.06 14.23 2.38
N ILE A 30 7.52 15.44 2.03
CA ILE A 30 8.06 15.75 0.69
C ILE A 30 9.35 14.94 0.43
N GLU A 31 10.29 14.93 1.38
CA GLU A 31 11.51 14.12 1.25
C GLU A 31 11.17 12.65 1.07
N LYS A 32 10.27 12.12 1.90
CA LYS A 32 9.87 10.72 1.83
C LYS A 32 9.11 10.38 0.54
N ASP A 33 8.27 11.27 0.04
CA ASP A 33 7.58 11.09 -1.23
C ASP A 33 8.56 10.91 -2.41
N TRP A 34 9.67 11.66 -2.39
CA TRP A 34 10.73 11.48 -3.37
C TRP A 34 11.35 10.08 -3.28
N TRP A 35 11.69 9.63 -2.05
CA TRP A 35 12.24 8.29 -1.83
C TRP A 35 11.26 7.18 -2.22
N VAL A 36 9.97 7.34 -1.95
CA VAL A 36 8.91 6.42 -2.42
C VAL A 36 8.90 6.34 -3.94
N THR A 37 8.96 7.48 -4.62
CA THR A 37 8.90 7.52 -6.10
C THR A 37 10.11 6.88 -6.75
N ILE A 38 11.32 7.19 -6.28
CA ILE A 38 12.55 6.60 -6.84
C ILE A 38 12.65 5.10 -6.53
N THR A 39 12.14 4.66 -5.37
CA THR A 39 12.06 3.25 -5.00
C THR A 39 11.10 2.49 -5.91
N LEU A 40 9.93 3.04 -6.20
CA LEU A 40 9.00 2.47 -7.19
C LEU A 40 9.67 2.35 -8.56
N LYS A 41 10.32 3.41 -9.04
CA LYS A 41 11.06 3.35 -10.30
C LYS A 41 12.09 2.24 -10.31
N ALA A 42 12.87 2.10 -9.25
CA ALA A 42 13.89 1.06 -9.11
C ALA A 42 13.26 -0.35 -9.10
N LEU A 43 12.19 -0.57 -8.34
CA LEU A 43 11.45 -1.85 -8.29
C LEU A 43 10.97 -2.28 -9.68
N PHE A 44 10.34 -1.37 -10.41
CA PHE A 44 9.83 -1.64 -11.76
C PHE A 44 10.92 -1.56 -12.86
N SER A 45 12.19 -1.44 -12.46
CA SER A 45 13.36 -1.60 -13.32
C SER A 45 14.14 -2.89 -13.04
N THR A 46 13.67 -3.75 -12.13
CA THR A 46 14.24 -5.07 -11.86
C THR A 46 13.78 -6.11 -12.89
N SER A 47 14.38 -7.29 -12.87
CA SER A 47 13.94 -8.44 -13.69
C SER A 47 12.54 -8.96 -13.30
N PHE A 48 11.99 -8.50 -12.21
CA PHE A 48 10.66 -8.83 -11.72
C PHE A 48 9.55 -7.92 -12.25
N SER A 49 9.88 -6.84 -12.96
CA SER A 49 8.96 -5.76 -13.34
C SER A 49 7.63 -6.23 -13.96
N GLU A 50 7.67 -7.24 -14.84
CA GLU A 50 6.48 -7.81 -15.50
C GLU A 50 5.56 -8.61 -14.56
N PHE A 51 6.05 -8.94 -13.36
CA PHE A 51 5.35 -9.71 -12.34
C PHE A 51 4.96 -8.88 -11.14
N LEU A 52 5.26 -7.57 -11.12
CA LEU A 52 4.95 -6.67 -10.02
C LEU A 52 3.76 -5.80 -10.35
N LEU A 53 2.89 -5.58 -9.34
CA LEU A 53 1.79 -4.63 -9.41
C LEU A 53 1.80 -3.73 -8.17
N PHE A 54 1.71 -2.43 -8.40
CA PHE A 54 1.58 -1.45 -7.34
C PHE A 54 0.12 -1.34 -6.88
N LYS A 55 -0.10 -1.39 -5.57
CA LYS A 55 -1.45 -1.38 -4.96
C LYS A 55 -1.48 -0.57 -3.67
N GLY A 56 -2.60 -0.65 -2.96
CA GLY A 56 -2.75 -0.10 -1.61
C GLY A 56 -3.08 1.39 -1.55
N GLY A 57 -2.86 1.99 -0.38
CA GLY A 57 -3.19 3.40 -0.14
C GLY A 57 -2.29 4.36 -0.94
N THR A 58 -1.01 4.02 -1.07
CA THR A 58 -0.04 4.85 -1.79
C THR A 58 -0.28 4.83 -3.29
N SER A 59 -0.78 3.72 -3.85
CA SER A 59 -1.18 3.67 -5.26
C SER A 59 -2.39 4.55 -5.56
N LEU A 60 -3.30 4.70 -4.61
CA LEU A 60 -4.44 5.62 -4.75
C LEU A 60 -3.98 7.09 -4.73
N SER A 61 -3.06 7.45 -3.85
CA SER A 61 -2.58 8.84 -3.75
C SER A 61 -1.65 9.24 -4.90
N LYS A 62 -0.75 8.33 -5.32
CA LYS A 62 0.23 8.61 -6.39
C LYS A 62 -0.28 8.38 -7.81
N GLY A 63 -1.31 7.57 -7.98
CA GLY A 63 -1.82 7.17 -9.30
C GLY A 63 -2.47 8.29 -10.11
N LYS A 64 -2.69 9.47 -9.54
CA LYS A 64 -3.33 10.63 -10.19
C LYS A 64 -4.61 10.23 -10.92
N TRP A 65 -5.48 9.56 -10.21
CA TRP A 65 -6.76 9.07 -10.72
C TRP A 65 -7.74 10.23 -10.94
N GLU A 66 -8.53 10.15 -12.00
CA GLU A 66 -9.58 11.14 -12.25
C GLU A 66 -10.60 11.14 -11.11
N ASN A 67 -10.95 12.34 -10.65
CA ASN A 67 -11.92 12.56 -9.56
C ASN A 67 -11.55 11.94 -8.21
N ILE A 68 -10.29 11.55 -8.00
CA ILE A 68 -9.78 11.16 -6.69
C ILE A 68 -8.78 12.20 -6.21
N ASP A 69 -9.09 12.80 -5.07
CA ASP A 69 -8.17 13.64 -4.31
C ASP A 69 -8.20 13.17 -2.85
N LEU A 70 -7.29 12.27 -2.51
CA LEU A 70 -7.25 11.72 -1.15
C LEU A 70 -6.81 12.75 -0.12
N ARG A 71 -5.96 13.71 -0.50
CA ARG A 71 -5.36 14.69 0.44
C ARG A 71 -4.84 14.04 1.73
N ARG A 72 -4.30 12.87 1.60
CA ARG A 72 -3.72 12.07 2.67
C ARG A 72 -2.34 11.60 2.26
N PHE A 73 -1.36 11.84 3.11
CA PHE A 73 -0.03 11.26 2.93
C PHE A 73 -0.08 9.72 3.08
N SER A 74 0.62 9.03 2.21
CA SER A 74 0.78 7.58 2.27
C SER A 74 2.20 7.23 1.85
N GLU A 75 2.86 6.45 2.67
CA GLU A 75 4.32 6.28 2.66
C GLU A 75 4.80 4.85 2.38
N ASP A 76 3.94 3.86 2.63
CA ASP A 76 4.26 2.46 2.43
C ASP A 76 4.04 2.07 0.96
N ILE A 77 4.93 1.26 0.40
CA ILE A 77 4.78 0.68 -0.94
C ILE A 77 4.20 -0.73 -0.81
N ASP A 78 2.98 -0.93 -1.26
CA ASP A 78 2.34 -2.23 -1.33
C ASP A 78 2.50 -2.82 -2.73
N ILE A 79 3.10 -4.00 -2.84
CA ILE A 79 3.36 -4.70 -4.11
C ILE A 79 2.70 -6.09 -4.11
N SER A 80 2.02 -6.41 -5.21
CA SER A 80 1.70 -7.80 -5.55
C SER A 80 2.82 -8.39 -6.38
N LEU A 81 3.37 -9.53 -5.96
CA LEU A 81 4.24 -10.36 -6.80
C LEU A 81 3.39 -11.48 -7.39
N SER A 82 3.18 -11.45 -8.71
CA SER A 82 2.39 -12.46 -9.39
C SER A 82 2.93 -13.88 -9.21
N ARG A 83 2.03 -14.80 -8.89
CA ARG A 83 2.35 -16.22 -8.80
C ARG A 83 2.83 -16.82 -10.13
N SER A 84 2.50 -16.17 -11.25
CA SER A 84 3.00 -16.55 -12.57
C SER A 84 4.52 -16.54 -12.67
N TRP A 85 5.21 -15.71 -11.86
CA TRP A 85 6.66 -15.72 -11.76
C TRP A 85 7.22 -17.11 -11.39
N PHE A 86 6.51 -17.85 -10.51
CA PHE A 86 6.93 -19.18 -10.05
C PHE A 86 6.62 -20.30 -11.05
N THR A 87 5.84 -20.00 -12.08
CA THR A 87 5.39 -20.99 -13.10
C THR A 87 5.74 -20.58 -14.52
N GLU A 88 6.50 -19.50 -14.71
CA GLU A 88 6.83 -18.91 -16.02
C GLU A 88 7.56 -19.89 -16.95
N THR A 89 8.47 -20.69 -16.39
CA THR A 89 9.25 -21.66 -17.15
C THR A 89 9.04 -23.08 -16.62
N GLU A 90 9.33 -24.09 -17.48
CA GLU A 90 9.28 -25.50 -17.04
C GLU A 90 10.24 -25.79 -15.87
N GLU A 91 11.38 -25.12 -15.83
CA GLU A 91 12.34 -25.24 -14.73
C GLU A 91 11.74 -24.73 -13.42
N LYS A 92 11.14 -23.51 -13.44
CA LYS A 92 10.44 -22.95 -12.29
C LYS A 92 9.25 -23.80 -11.84
N GLN A 93 8.47 -24.36 -12.78
CA GLN A 93 7.37 -25.27 -12.44
C GLN A 93 7.85 -26.53 -11.73
N LYS A 94 9.01 -27.08 -12.12
CA LYS A 94 9.64 -28.20 -11.42
C LYS A 94 10.19 -27.82 -10.06
N LEU A 95 10.75 -26.62 -9.92
CA LEU A 95 11.33 -26.11 -8.67
C LEU A 95 10.22 -25.71 -7.66
N TYR A 96 9.10 -25.16 -8.14
CA TYR A 96 8.01 -24.65 -7.32
C TYR A 96 6.66 -25.36 -7.61
N PRO A 97 6.57 -26.70 -7.48
CA PRO A 97 5.34 -27.45 -7.81
C PRO A 97 4.14 -27.05 -6.96
N PHE A 98 4.39 -26.45 -5.80
CA PHE A 98 3.39 -25.94 -4.87
C PHE A 98 2.77 -24.59 -5.32
N ALA A 99 3.30 -23.94 -6.35
CA ALA A 99 2.75 -22.67 -6.86
C ALA A 99 1.33 -22.80 -7.45
N LYS A 100 0.84 -24.02 -7.67
CA LYS A 100 -0.57 -24.31 -8.03
C LYS A 100 -1.57 -23.94 -6.93
N CYS A 101 -1.12 -23.82 -5.66
CA CYS A 101 -1.94 -23.39 -4.53
C CYS A 101 -3.23 -24.22 -4.34
N GLU A 102 -3.14 -25.55 -4.42
CA GLU A 102 -4.27 -26.47 -4.31
C GLU A 102 -4.70 -26.72 -2.84
N ASN A 103 -3.80 -26.47 -1.89
CA ASN A 103 -4.06 -26.68 -0.47
C ASN A 103 -3.18 -25.77 0.42
N ASN A 104 -3.48 -25.72 1.71
CA ASN A 104 -2.79 -24.88 2.69
C ASN A 104 -1.29 -25.16 2.82
N ASN A 105 -0.85 -26.40 2.63
CA ASN A 105 0.57 -26.75 2.69
C ASN A 105 1.32 -26.14 1.48
N GLN A 106 0.72 -26.17 0.32
CA GLN A 106 1.26 -25.52 -0.88
C GLN A 106 1.31 -23.98 -0.72
N LEU A 107 0.26 -23.36 -0.16
CA LEU A 107 0.25 -21.93 0.16
C LEU A 107 1.38 -21.58 1.13
N LYS A 108 1.57 -22.37 2.18
CA LYS A 108 2.68 -22.16 3.13
C LYS A 108 4.05 -22.31 2.46
N SER A 109 4.22 -23.30 1.59
CA SER A 109 5.46 -23.49 0.84
C SER A 109 5.72 -22.34 -0.14
N LEU A 110 4.68 -21.83 -0.81
CA LEU A 110 4.80 -20.69 -1.70
C LEU A 110 5.22 -19.41 -0.95
N ARG A 111 4.65 -19.14 0.22
CA ARG A 111 5.05 -17.98 1.04
C ARG A 111 6.52 -18.06 1.44
N LYS A 112 7.01 -19.24 1.84
CA LYS A 112 8.44 -19.45 2.15
C LYS A 112 9.33 -19.20 0.94
N ALA A 113 8.98 -19.79 -0.20
CA ALA A 113 9.74 -19.63 -1.45
C ALA A 113 9.71 -18.15 -1.91
N SER A 114 8.56 -17.48 -1.79
CA SER A 114 8.43 -16.05 -2.09
C SER A 114 9.38 -15.22 -1.24
N ARG A 115 9.46 -15.48 0.07
CA ARG A 115 10.41 -14.79 0.97
C ARG A 115 11.86 -14.99 0.54
N GLU A 116 12.25 -16.22 0.21
CA GLU A 116 13.61 -16.52 -0.27
C GLU A 116 13.91 -15.78 -1.57
N VAL A 117 13.02 -15.84 -2.55
CA VAL A 117 13.17 -15.15 -3.83
C VAL A 117 13.26 -13.63 -3.66
N ILE A 118 12.44 -13.06 -2.81
CA ILE A 118 12.46 -11.61 -2.54
C ILE A 118 13.78 -11.22 -1.87
N PHE A 119 14.25 -11.96 -0.88
CA PHE A 119 15.46 -11.62 -0.14
C PHE A 119 16.75 -11.88 -0.92
N GLU A 120 16.80 -13.00 -1.68
CA GLU A 120 18.03 -13.44 -2.36
C GLU A 120 18.18 -12.88 -3.79
N ARG A 121 17.07 -12.41 -4.40
CA ARG A 121 17.09 -11.93 -5.78
C ARG A 121 16.54 -10.52 -5.93
N LEU A 122 15.27 -10.27 -5.53
CA LEU A 122 14.64 -8.96 -5.73
C LEU A 122 15.34 -7.86 -4.92
N SER A 123 15.67 -8.12 -3.65
CA SER A 123 16.32 -7.13 -2.77
C SER A 123 17.70 -6.68 -3.28
N PRO A 124 18.61 -7.59 -3.70
CA PRO A 124 19.85 -7.18 -4.34
C PRO A 124 19.67 -6.41 -5.66
N GLU A 125 18.72 -6.84 -6.52
CA GLU A 125 18.41 -6.13 -7.76
C GLU A 125 17.87 -4.73 -7.48
N LEU A 126 16.98 -4.56 -6.49
CA LEU A 126 16.46 -3.27 -6.06
C LEU A 126 17.60 -2.33 -5.64
N ASN A 127 18.53 -2.84 -4.81
CA ASN A 127 19.69 -2.07 -4.38
C ASN A 127 20.56 -1.63 -5.56
N GLU A 128 20.78 -2.52 -6.52
CA GLU A 128 21.54 -2.22 -7.76
C GLU A 128 20.81 -1.17 -8.62
N GLN A 129 19.49 -1.29 -8.80
CA GLN A 129 18.70 -0.34 -9.60
C GLN A 129 18.66 1.05 -8.95
N LEU A 130 18.51 1.14 -7.63
CA LEU A 130 18.62 2.42 -6.92
C LEU A 130 19.97 3.08 -7.16
N ALA A 131 21.08 2.33 -7.04
CA ALA A 131 22.43 2.85 -7.32
C ALA A 131 22.59 3.31 -8.79
N LYS A 132 22.06 2.56 -9.76
CA LYS A 132 22.06 2.94 -11.19
C LYS A 132 21.27 4.20 -11.48
N LEU A 133 20.22 4.47 -10.69
CA LEU A 133 19.42 5.71 -10.78
C LEU A 133 20.15 6.92 -10.17
N GLY A 134 21.34 6.71 -9.58
CA GLY A 134 22.18 7.76 -9.00
C GLY A 134 21.89 8.07 -7.53
N THR A 135 21.05 7.26 -6.85
CA THR A 135 20.82 7.44 -5.41
C THR A 135 22.07 7.11 -4.59
N LYS A 136 22.28 7.86 -3.51
CA LYS A 136 23.46 7.76 -2.63
C LYS A 136 23.01 7.61 -1.18
N ASP A 137 23.91 7.10 -0.35
CA ASP A 137 23.73 7.04 1.10
C ASP A 137 22.44 6.30 1.54
N PHE A 138 22.17 5.15 0.92
CA PHE A 138 21.03 4.29 1.25
C PHE A 138 21.48 2.83 1.37
N TYR A 139 20.62 2.01 1.98
CA TYR A 139 20.71 0.55 1.90
C TYR A 139 19.34 -0.11 1.91
N VAL A 140 19.27 -1.32 1.34
CA VAL A 140 18.05 -2.14 1.35
C VAL A 140 18.17 -3.17 2.47
N GLU A 141 17.23 -3.10 3.41
CA GLU A 141 17.14 -4.00 4.56
C GLU A 141 16.08 -5.08 4.33
N ASN A 142 16.46 -6.34 4.54
CA ASN A 142 15.51 -7.47 4.60
C ASN A 142 14.97 -7.60 6.03
N VAL A 143 13.71 -7.31 6.26
CA VAL A 143 13.11 -7.35 7.60
C VAL A 143 12.86 -8.80 8.02
N LYS A 144 13.68 -9.30 8.95
CA LYS A 144 13.65 -10.69 9.43
C LYS A 144 13.11 -10.84 10.85
N SER A 145 13.00 -9.73 11.59
CA SER A 145 12.52 -9.66 12.96
C SER A 145 11.72 -8.38 13.20
N ILE A 146 10.96 -8.35 14.27
CA ILE A 146 10.28 -7.17 14.81
C ILE A 146 10.71 -6.95 16.26
N ILE A 147 10.67 -5.72 16.72
CA ILE A 147 10.85 -5.40 18.14
C ILE A 147 9.47 -5.30 18.79
N GLN A 148 9.22 -6.13 19.80
CA GLN A 148 8.01 -6.09 20.60
C GLN A 148 8.41 -6.03 22.09
N ASP A 149 7.94 -5.02 22.79
CA ASP A 149 8.26 -4.78 24.20
C ASP A 149 9.79 -4.78 24.49
N GLY A 150 10.58 -4.24 23.55
CA GLY A 150 12.04 -4.19 23.62
C GLY A 150 12.76 -5.51 23.33
N VAL A 151 12.04 -6.55 22.92
CA VAL A 151 12.59 -7.86 22.57
C VAL A 151 12.52 -8.07 21.06
N GLU A 152 13.64 -8.53 20.47
CA GLU A 152 13.68 -8.90 19.07
C GLU A 152 13.03 -10.28 18.86
N ILE A 153 11.96 -10.31 18.06
CA ILE A 153 11.19 -11.52 17.75
C ILE A 153 11.35 -11.84 16.26
N PRO A 154 11.85 -13.04 15.91
CA PRO A 154 11.93 -13.46 14.51
C PRO A 154 10.56 -13.53 13.85
N ILE A 155 10.47 -13.06 12.60
CA ILE A 155 9.27 -13.19 11.77
C ILE A 155 9.22 -14.61 11.18
N ASP A 156 8.06 -15.25 11.26
CA ASP A 156 7.82 -16.56 10.65
C ASP A 156 8.21 -16.57 9.17
N THR A 157 8.88 -17.64 8.75
CA THR A 157 9.40 -17.74 7.37
C THR A 157 8.32 -17.81 6.29
N ASP A 158 7.09 -18.14 6.68
CA ASP A 158 5.90 -18.15 5.80
C ASP A 158 4.96 -16.97 6.05
N ARG A 159 5.44 -15.89 6.68
CA ARG A 159 4.71 -14.64 6.81
C ARG A 159 4.54 -13.98 5.46
N ASP A 160 3.33 -13.50 5.17
CA ASP A 160 2.99 -12.67 4.03
C ASP A 160 2.23 -11.42 4.55
N PRO A 161 2.55 -10.21 4.09
CA PRO A 161 3.60 -9.85 3.13
C PRO A 161 5.02 -9.98 3.66
N VAL A 162 5.99 -10.12 2.74
CA VAL A 162 7.42 -9.98 2.99
C VAL A 162 7.76 -8.49 3.00
N VAL A 163 8.60 -8.06 3.95
CA VAL A 163 8.93 -6.65 4.12
C VAL A 163 10.38 -6.37 3.80
N LEU A 164 10.62 -5.35 2.94
CA LEU A 164 11.90 -4.70 2.71
C LEU A 164 11.81 -3.25 3.19
N ASN A 165 12.92 -2.67 3.65
CA ASN A 165 13.04 -1.23 3.88
C ASN A 165 14.15 -0.67 3.01
N VAL A 166 13.89 0.44 2.33
CA VAL A 166 14.94 1.30 1.78
C VAL A 166 15.21 2.37 2.83
N VAL A 167 16.36 2.26 3.51
CA VAL A 167 16.76 3.16 4.60
C VAL A 167 17.69 4.21 4.04
N TYR A 168 17.47 5.47 4.38
CA TYR A 168 18.22 6.63 3.91
C TYR A 168 18.46 7.64 5.04
N PRO A 169 19.52 8.44 5.02
CA PRO A 169 19.68 9.54 5.97
C PRO A 169 18.78 10.70 5.55
N SER A 170 17.91 11.16 6.46
CA SER A 170 17.18 12.42 6.23
C SER A 170 18.15 13.60 6.17
N ILE A 171 17.87 14.55 5.27
CA ILE A 171 18.61 15.82 5.20
C ILE A 171 18.01 16.89 6.12
N LEU A 172 16.88 16.57 6.76
CA LEU A 172 16.18 17.46 7.68
C LEU A 172 16.58 17.09 9.12
N ASP A 173 16.83 18.10 9.95
CA ASP A 173 17.18 17.92 11.36
C ASP A 173 15.98 17.51 12.23
N GLU A 174 14.78 17.53 11.67
CA GLU A 174 13.54 17.17 12.36
C GLU A 174 13.38 15.66 12.46
N THR A 175 12.97 15.18 13.62
CA THR A 175 12.58 13.79 13.84
C THR A 175 11.07 13.71 14.08
N ASN A 176 10.39 12.86 13.32
CA ASN A 176 8.98 12.56 13.53
C ASN A 176 8.84 11.05 13.82
N GLU A 177 8.18 10.69 14.91
CA GLU A 177 7.96 9.28 15.26
C GLU A 177 7.15 8.54 14.19
N TYR A 178 6.32 9.25 13.44
CA TYR A 178 5.44 8.68 12.40
C TYR A 178 6.11 8.62 11.03
N ILE A 179 6.92 9.63 10.65
CA ILE A 179 7.60 9.68 9.34
C ILE A 179 9.08 9.36 9.53
N GLN A 180 9.42 8.09 9.53
CA GLN A 180 10.81 7.66 9.66
C GLN A 180 11.56 7.70 8.32
N PRO A 181 12.89 7.93 8.30
CA PRO A 181 13.70 8.02 7.07
C PRO A 181 13.95 6.63 6.46
N LYS A 182 12.88 5.93 6.14
CA LYS A 182 12.87 4.64 5.44
C LYS A 182 11.60 4.49 4.62
N VAL A 183 11.69 3.89 3.46
CA VAL A 183 10.55 3.45 2.67
C VAL A 183 10.28 1.98 2.94
N LYS A 184 9.14 1.68 3.53
CA LYS A 184 8.68 0.31 3.77
C LYS A 184 8.03 -0.23 2.50
N ILE A 185 8.43 -1.43 2.09
CA ILE A 185 7.89 -2.14 0.94
C ILE A 185 7.30 -3.44 1.42
N GLU A 186 6.00 -3.62 1.24
CA GLU A 186 5.27 -4.84 1.55
C GLU A 186 4.99 -5.62 0.27
N ILE A 187 5.60 -6.80 0.11
CA ILE A 187 5.48 -7.60 -1.11
C ILE A 187 4.72 -8.87 -0.78
N SER A 188 3.55 -9.05 -1.40
CA SER A 188 2.70 -10.22 -1.21
C SER A 188 2.55 -11.04 -2.48
N CYS A 189 2.79 -12.35 -2.40
CA CYS A 189 2.45 -13.30 -3.47
C CYS A 189 1.04 -13.88 -3.31
N MET A 190 0.32 -13.46 -2.26
CA MET A 190 -1.06 -13.88 -2.00
C MET A 190 -2.10 -12.88 -2.52
N SER A 191 -1.70 -11.76 -3.10
CA SER A 191 -2.63 -10.76 -3.65
C SER A 191 -3.21 -11.18 -5.01
N MET A 192 -4.32 -10.55 -5.40
CA MET A 192 -4.83 -10.61 -6.77
C MET A 192 -3.97 -9.76 -7.69
N ASP A 193 -3.97 -10.09 -8.98
CA ASP A 193 -3.20 -9.37 -9.99
C ASP A 193 -4.08 -8.42 -10.83
N GLU A 194 -5.40 -8.61 -10.91
CA GLU A 194 -6.33 -7.83 -11.75
C GLU A 194 -7.50 -7.25 -10.95
N PRO A 195 -8.15 -6.17 -11.43
CA PRO A 195 -7.79 -5.37 -12.59
C PRO A 195 -6.72 -4.30 -12.29
N PHE A 196 -5.92 -3.92 -13.30
CA PHE A 196 -4.88 -2.89 -13.21
C PHE A 196 -4.72 -2.12 -14.52
N GLU A 197 -4.02 -0.98 -14.47
CA GLU A 197 -3.57 -0.21 -15.64
C GLU A 197 -2.20 0.44 -15.39
N ASN A 198 -1.51 0.84 -16.46
CA ASN A 198 -0.24 1.56 -16.32
C ASN A 198 -0.48 3.03 -15.96
N ARG A 199 0.15 3.49 -14.88
CA ARG A 199 0.07 4.88 -14.41
C ARG A 199 1.43 5.56 -14.46
N ALA A 200 1.44 6.82 -14.88
CA ALA A 200 2.61 7.68 -14.76
C ALA A 200 2.70 8.21 -13.32
N LEU A 201 3.79 7.89 -12.64
CA LEU A 201 4.06 8.33 -11.27
C LEU A 201 5.19 9.34 -11.25
N THR A 202 5.06 10.36 -10.41
CA THR A 202 6.02 11.43 -10.22
C THR A 202 6.18 11.73 -8.73
N SER A 203 7.31 12.35 -8.35
CA SER A 203 7.48 12.90 -7.02
C SER A 203 6.79 14.28 -6.89
N LEU A 204 6.47 14.69 -5.68
CA LEU A 204 5.97 16.02 -5.40
C LEU A 204 6.99 17.11 -5.78
N ILE A 205 8.29 16.79 -5.67
CA ILE A 205 9.38 17.65 -6.15
C ILE A 205 9.31 17.79 -7.67
N TYR A 206 9.14 16.70 -8.41
CA TYR A 206 8.95 16.76 -9.87
C TYR A 206 7.73 17.60 -10.26
N ASP A 207 6.60 17.41 -9.58
CA ASP A 207 5.37 18.14 -9.89
C ASP A 207 5.50 19.65 -9.67
N THR A 208 6.40 20.06 -8.76
CA THR A 208 6.65 21.45 -8.41
C THR A 208 7.81 22.06 -9.22
N PHE A 209 8.87 21.27 -9.48
CA PHE A 209 10.14 21.68 -10.11
C PHE A 209 10.67 20.58 -11.03
N ASN A 210 9.99 20.34 -12.16
CA ASN A 210 10.30 19.24 -13.07
C ASN A 210 11.72 19.29 -13.68
N GLU A 211 12.30 20.46 -13.81
CA GLU A 211 13.66 20.67 -14.29
C GLU A 211 14.71 20.15 -13.30
N VAL A 212 14.38 20.06 -12.04
CA VAL A 212 15.28 19.62 -10.96
C VAL A 212 15.32 18.11 -10.83
N ASP A 213 14.18 17.44 -11.06
CA ASP A 213 13.99 16.02 -10.73
C ASP A 213 13.34 15.22 -11.88
N ASN A 214 13.74 15.46 -13.14
CA ASN A 214 13.13 14.82 -14.30
C ASN A 214 13.42 13.31 -14.44
N ALA A 215 14.32 12.77 -13.61
CA ALA A 215 14.68 11.36 -13.65
C ALA A 215 13.80 10.45 -12.78
N THR A 216 12.95 10.97 -11.90
CA THR A 216 12.10 10.14 -11.03
C THR A 216 10.81 9.66 -11.69
N GLN A 217 10.34 10.33 -12.73
CA GLN A 217 9.14 9.88 -13.45
C GLN A 217 9.26 8.41 -13.89
N CYS A 218 8.21 7.63 -13.65
CA CYS A 218 8.13 6.23 -14.07
C CYS A 218 6.70 5.83 -14.44
N PHE A 219 6.57 4.74 -15.21
CA PHE A 219 5.29 4.11 -15.53
C PHE A 219 5.19 2.78 -14.78
N VAL A 220 4.11 2.61 -14.04
CA VAL A 220 3.96 1.49 -13.12
C VAL A 220 2.59 0.85 -13.30
N PRO A 221 2.51 -0.48 -13.52
CA PRO A 221 1.27 -1.23 -13.47
C PRO A 221 0.64 -1.06 -12.09
N THR A 222 -0.55 -0.47 -12.04
CA THR A 222 -1.18 -0.02 -10.80
C THR A 222 -2.61 -0.54 -10.72
N VAL A 223 -2.97 -1.15 -9.59
CA VAL A 223 -4.31 -1.69 -9.33
C VAL A 223 -5.36 -0.59 -9.42
N LEU A 224 -6.48 -0.88 -10.10
CA LEU A 224 -7.57 0.08 -10.25
C LEU A 224 -8.22 0.44 -8.91
N PRO A 225 -8.63 1.71 -8.73
CA PRO A 225 -9.28 2.17 -7.50
C PRO A 225 -10.54 1.38 -7.13
N ILE A 226 -11.31 0.94 -8.12
CA ILE A 226 -12.52 0.14 -7.93
C ILE A 226 -12.24 -1.15 -7.14
N ARG A 227 -11.14 -1.84 -7.45
CA ARG A 227 -10.72 -3.03 -6.71
C ARG A 227 -10.27 -2.68 -5.30
N THR A 228 -9.43 -1.63 -5.16
CA THR A 228 -8.97 -1.19 -3.84
C THR A 228 -10.13 -0.76 -2.94
N PHE A 229 -11.17 -0.15 -3.52
CA PHE A 229 -12.41 0.20 -2.82
C PHE A 229 -13.09 -1.04 -2.23
N LEU A 230 -13.35 -2.07 -3.05
CA LEU A 230 -13.98 -3.32 -2.59
C LEU A 230 -13.10 -4.06 -1.58
N GLU A 231 -11.78 -4.15 -1.82
CA GLU A 231 -10.86 -4.80 -0.89
C GLU A 231 -10.85 -4.13 0.50
N LYS A 232 -10.97 -2.79 0.57
CA LYS A 232 -11.03 -2.06 1.84
C LYS A 232 -12.37 -2.28 2.55
N ALA A 233 -13.48 -2.30 1.83
CA ALA A 233 -14.79 -2.58 2.41
C ALA A 233 -14.85 -4.01 3.00
N LEU A 234 -14.40 -5.01 2.24
CA LEU A 234 -14.33 -6.40 2.67
C LEU A 234 -13.32 -6.60 3.81
N LEU A 235 -12.18 -5.90 3.78
CA LEU A 235 -11.19 -5.96 4.87
C LEU A 235 -11.80 -5.50 6.20
N LEU A 236 -12.54 -4.40 6.22
CA LEU A 236 -13.22 -3.92 7.43
C LEU A 236 -14.30 -4.89 7.88
N ASN A 237 -15.13 -5.39 6.94
CA ASN A 237 -16.15 -6.39 7.24
C ASN A 237 -15.56 -7.66 7.88
N GLU A 238 -14.43 -8.15 7.36
CA GLU A 238 -13.71 -9.31 7.94
C GLU A 238 -13.07 -8.97 9.29
N GLU A 239 -12.52 -7.76 9.44
CA GLU A 239 -11.86 -7.34 10.68
C GLU A 239 -12.86 -7.37 11.86
N TYR A 240 -14.08 -6.90 11.65
CA TYR A 240 -15.12 -6.89 12.70
C TYR A 240 -15.68 -8.27 13.04
N GLN A 241 -15.41 -9.30 12.25
CA GLN A 241 -15.74 -10.69 12.58
C GLN A 241 -14.69 -11.37 13.48
N LYS A 242 -13.56 -10.73 13.72
CA LYS A 242 -12.50 -11.27 14.60
C LYS A 242 -12.86 -11.08 16.06
N LYS A 243 -12.36 -11.98 16.94
CA LYS A 243 -12.52 -11.86 18.40
C LYS A 243 -11.88 -10.60 18.98
N SER A 244 -10.78 -10.17 18.38
CA SER A 244 -10.04 -8.96 18.74
C SER A 244 -9.74 -8.17 17.48
N PRO A 245 -10.69 -7.33 17.01
CA PRO A 245 -10.49 -6.50 15.85
C PRO A 245 -9.38 -5.47 16.10
N ARG A 246 -8.58 -5.19 15.08
CA ARG A 246 -7.57 -4.13 15.13
C ARG A 246 -8.23 -2.77 15.00
N SER A 247 -7.68 -1.78 15.67
CA SER A 247 -8.10 -0.38 15.55
C SER A 247 -6.96 0.54 15.10
N GLU A 248 -5.72 0.23 15.49
CA GLU A 248 -4.57 1.03 15.17
C GLU A 248 -4.34 1.15 13.66
N ARG A 249 -4.27 2.39 13.17
CA ARG A 249 -4.13 2.76 11.74
C ARG A 249 -5.23 2.18 10.83
N MET A 250 -6.40 1.83 11.40
CA MET A 250 -7.51 1.26 10.62
C MET A 250 -8.49 2.31 10.11
N SER A 251 -8.61 3.47 10.76
CA SER A 251 -9.46 4.58 10.31
C SER A 251 -9.10 5.10 8.92
N ARG A 252 -7.85 4.90 8.49
CA ARG A 252 -7.42 5.22 7.12
C ARG A 252 -8.23 4.48 6.04
N HIS A 253 -8.75 3.29 6.35
CA HIS A 253 -9.59 2.55 5.40
C HIS A 253 -10.98 3.17 5.28
N LEU A 254 -11.55 3.65 6.38
CA LEU A 254 -12.81 4.40 6.39
C LEU A 254 -12.67 5.72 5.60
N TYR A 255 -11.58 6.45 5.85
CA TYR A 255 -11.27 7.67 5.13
C TYR A 255 -11.14 7.43 3.62
N ASP A 256 -10.34 6.43 3.21
CA ASP A 256 -10.16 6.12 1.80
C ASP A 256 -11.47 5.70 1.13
N LEU A 257 -12.32 4.92 1.81
CA LEU A 257 -13.64 4.55 1.31
C LEU A 257 -14.55 5.76 1.11
N GLU A 258 -14.55 6.68 2.06
CA GLU A 258 -15.32 7.93 1.95
C GLU A 258 -14.85 8.75 0.75
N ARG A 259 -13.54 8.92 0.57
CA ARG A 259 -12.96 9.68 -0.55
C ARG A 259 -13.23 9.03 -1.92
N LEU A 260 -13.42 7.73 -1.97
CA LEU A 260 -13.66 6.96 -3.19
C LEU A 260 -15.15 6.76 -3.51
N MET A 261 -16.04 6.81 -2.50
CA MET A 261 -17.42 6.34 -2.64
C MET A 261 -18.24 7.12 -3.67
N ASP A 262 -18.05 8.42 -3.80
CA ASP A 262 -18.83 9.23 -4.73
C ASP A 262 -18.48 8.93 -6.19
N THR A 263 -17.25 8.49 -6.46
CA THR A 263 -16.79 8.16 -7.81
C THR A 263 -16.99 6.68 -8.14
N TYR A 264 -16.74 5.77 -7.18
CA TYR A 264 -16.60 4.34 -7.48
C TYR A 264 -17.67 3.45 -6.86
N SER A 265 -18.48 3.90 -5.88
CA SER A 265 -19.40 3.00 -5.19
C SER A 265 -20.38 2.33 -6.13
N GLU A 266 -21.01 3.07 -7.03
CA GLU A 266 -22.00 2.53 -7.95
C GLU A 266 -21.38 1.47 -8.89
N THR A 267 -20.27 1.80 -9.54
CA THR A 267 -19.59 0.87 -10.46
C THR A 267 -19.07 -0.35 -9.71
N ALA A 268 -18.44 -0.16 -8.53
CA ALA A 268 -17.87 -1.25 -7.75
C ALA A 268 -18.93 -2.22 -7.20
N ILE A 269 -20.04 -1.67 -6.70
CA ILE A 269 -21.11 -2.48 -6.12
C ILE A 269 -21.85 -3.27 -7.22
N ASN A 270 -22.02 -2.68 -8.41
CA ASN A 270 -22.69 -3.33 -9.53
C ASN A 270 -21.81 -4.36 -10.27
N ASP A 271 -20.50 -4.32 -10.12
CA ASP A 271 -19.58 -5.31 -10.69
C ASP A 271 -19.61 -6.61 -9.86
N SER A 272 -20.62 -7.44 -10.14
CA SER A 272 -20.82 -8.71 -9.42
C SER A 272 -19.71 -9.73 -9.68
N GLU A 273 -19.06 -9.68 -10.84
CA GLU A 273 -17.96 -10.60 -11.16
C GLU A 273 -16.70 -10.23 -10.35
N LEU A 274 -16.34 -8.95 -10.33
CA LEU A 274 -15.21 -8.47 -9.53
C LEU A 274 -15.46 -8.72 -8.05
N TYR A 275 -16.65 -8.38 -7.53
CA TYR A 275 -17.02 -8.60 -6.13
C TYR A 275 -16.85 -10.07 -5.73
N LYS A 276 -17.45 -10.98 -6.50
CA LYS A 276 -17.35 -12.43 -6.27
C LYS A 276 -15.92 -12.93 -6.36
N SER A 277 -15.16 -12.49 -7.35
CA SER A 277 -13.75 -12.90 -7.53
C SER A 277 -12.87 -12.48 -6.37
N ILE A 278 -13.10 -11.30 -5.78
CA ILE A 278 -12.38 -10.84 -4.60
C ILE A 278 -12.71 -11.73 -3.39
N ILE A 279 -13.97 -12.06 -3.14
CA ILE A 279 -14.37 -12.94 -2.02
C ILE A 279 -13.76 -14.34 -2.18
N GLU A 280 -13.87 -14.96 -3.36
CA GLU A 280 -13.28 -16.25 -3.64
C GLU A 280 -11.76 -16.24 -3.44
N HIS A 281 -11.10 -15.18 -3.89
CA HIS A 281 -9.69 -14.98 -3.67
C HIS A 281 -9.34 -14.88 -2.18
N ARG A 282 -10.08 -14.04 -1.41
CA ARG A 282 -9.87 -13.85 0.03
C ARG A 282 -10.10 -15.16 0.80
N LYS A 283 -11.18 -15.87 0.49
CA LYS A 283 -11.47 -17.20 1.04
C LYS A 283 -10.33 -18.20 0.81
N LYS A 284 -9.75 -18.20 -0.40
CA LYS A 284 -8.67 -19.13 -0.77
C LYS A 284 -7.31 -18.76 -0.15
N PHE A 285 -6.92 -17.50 -0.22
CA PHE A 285 -5.54 -17.09 0.06
C PHE A 285 -5.33 -16.47 1.44
N TYR A 286 -6.33 -15.81 2.01
CA TYR A 286 -6.25 -15.26 3.37
C TYR A 286 -6.81 -16.23 4.40
N HIS A 287 -7.93 -16.85 4.13
CA HIS A 287 -8.57 -17.90 4.92
C HIS A 287 -8.58 -17.61 6.43
N ILE A 288 -9.14 -16.50 6.83
CA ILE A 288 -9.24 -16.10 8.25
C ILE A 288 -10.32 -16.97 8.89
N SER A 289 -9.94 -17.77 9.88
CA SER A 289 -10.81 -18.80 10.49
C SER A 289 -12.07 -18.25 11.19
N SER A 290 -12.07 -16.98 11.57
CA SER A 290 -13.22 -16.30 12.20
C SER A 290 -14.18 -15.66 11.19
N VAL A 291 -13.82 -15.65 9.90
CA VAL A 291 -14.63 -15.02 8.84
C VAL A 291 -15.49 -16.05 8.14
N ASP A 292 -16.79 -15.76 8.06
CA ASP A 292 -17.72 -16.54 7.25
C ASP A 292 -17.81 -15.96 5.82
N TYR A 293 -16.95 -16.44 4.95
CA TYR A 293 -16.93 -16.01 3.54
C TYR A 293 -18.18 -16.45 2.74
N ASP A 294 -18.96 -17.41 3.23
CA ASP A 294 -20.18 -17.85 2.55
C ASP A 294 -21.36 -16.93 2.88
N SER A 295 -21.26 -16.19 4.01
CA SER A 295 -22.20 -15.11 4.38
C SER A 295 -21.71 -13.72 3.98
N ASP A 296 -20.57 -13.61 3.31
CA ASP A 296 -19.97 -12.33 2.90
C ASP A 296 -20.68 -11.75 1.68
N LYS A 297 -21.96 -11.45 1.88
CA LYS A 297 -22.86 -10.90 0.87
C LYS A 297 -23.01 -9.41 1.09
N ARG A 298 -23.31 -8.69 0.01
CA ARG A 298 -23.55 -7.23 0.05
C ARG A 298 -24.58 -6.83 1.09
N GLU A 299 -25.64 -7.60 1.25
CA GLU A 299 -26.72 -7.37 2.23
C GLU A 299 -26.25 -7.41 3.70
N ASN A 300 -25.15 -8.10 3.98
CA ASN A 300 -24.62 -8.30 5.33
C ASN A 300 -23.37 -7.49 5.63
N ILE A 301 -22.87 -6.72 4.66
CA ILE A 301 -21.61 -6.01 4.82
C ILE A 301 -21.66 -5.00 5.97
N LYS A 302 -20.61 -4.99 6.78
CA LYS A 302 -20.39 -4.03 7.87
C LYS A 302 -19.05 -3.33 7.67
N ILE A 303 -19.10 -2.05 7.44
CA ILE A 303 -17.91 -1.21 7.20
C ILE A 303 -17.65 -0.32 8.40
N TRP A 304 -18.72 0.11 9.12
CA TRP A 304 -18.60 0.95 10.28
C TRP A 304 -18.35 0.13 11.56
N PRO A 305 -17.35 0.52 12.40
CA PRO A 305 -17.12 -0.13 13.69
C PRO A 305 -18.28 0.11 14.65
N THR A 306 -18.60 -0.88 15.50
CA THR A 306 -19.69 -0.79 16.47
C THR A 306 -19.24 -1.15 17.88
N GLY A 307 -19.88 -0.58 18.90
CA GLY A 307 -19.57 -0.84 20.31
C GLY A 307 -18.28 -0.16 20.77
N GLU A 308 -17.52 -0.80 21.63
CA GLU A 308 -16.29 -0.21 22.23
C GLU A 308 -15.20 0.12 21.20
N ILE A 309 -15.12 -0.65 20.11
CA ILE A 309 -14.11 -0.42 19.07
C ILE A 309 -14.33 0.90 18.32
N GLU A 310 -15.54 1.43 18.27
CA GLU A 310 -15.84 2.72 17.63
C GLU A 310 -15.05 3.87 18.29
N ASN A 311 -14.87 3.83 19.61
CA ASN A 311 -14.08 4.83 20.33
C ASN A 311 -12.59 4.74 19.94
N LEU A 312 -12.06 3.52 19.80
CA LEU A 312 -10.67 3.32 19.36
C LEU A 312 -10.45 3.83 17.92
N PHE A 313 -11.43 3.64 17.04
CA PHE A 313 -11.38 4.20 15.68
C PHE A 313 -11.49 5.73 15.68
N ARG A 314 -12.24 6.32 16.61
CA ARG A 314 -12.34 7.77 16.78
C ARG A 314 -10.98 8.36 17.16
N ASP A 315 -10.29 7.74 18.11
CA ASP A 315 -8.97 8.18 18.55
C ASP A 315 -7.93 8.00 17.43
N ASP A 316 -7.94 6.87 16.72
CA ASP A 316 -7.09 6.60 15.56
C ASP A 316 -7.34 7.59 14.43
N TYR A 317 -8.60 7.94 14.16
CA TYR A 317 -8.97 8.94 13.16
C TYR A 317 -8.46 10.35 13.51
N LYS A 318 -8.57 10.72 14.78
CA LYS A 318 -8.04 12.01 15.27
C LYS A 318 -6.52 12.09 15.06
N ALA A 319 -5.78 11.06 15.46
CA ALA A 319 -4.34 10.98 15.26
C ALA A 319 -3.96 11.04 13.77
N MET A 320 -4.76 10.40 12.92
CA MET A 320 -4.56 10.42 11.46
C MET A 320 -4.76 11.82 10.88
N ILE A 321 -5.80 12.56 11.31
CA ILE A 321 -6.03 13.95 10.86
C ILE A 321 -4.83 14.83 11.20
N GLU A 322 -4.29 14.70 12.40
CA GLU A 322 -3.18 15.50 12.88
C GLU A 322 -1.85 15.22 12.15
N SER A 323 -1.64 13.98 11.66
CA SER A 323 -0.33 13.55 11.15
C SER A 323 -0.27 13.30 9.65
N PHE A 324 -1.39 12.95 9.01
CA PHE A 324 -1.37 12.43 7.63
C PHE A 324 -2.33 13.12 6.67
N ILE A 325 -3.28 13.92 7.16
CA ILE A 325 -4.25 14.60 6.31
C ILE A 325 -3.84 16.06 6.14
N TYR A 326 -3.65 16.48 4.89
CA TYR A 326 -3.36 17.85 4.50
C TYR A 326 -4.57 18.56 3.85
N ASN A 327 -5.77 18.02 4.08
CA ASN A 327 -7.02 18.70 3.75
C ASN A 327 -7.30 19.78 4.78
N GLU A 328 -7.57 21.01 4.35
CA GLU A 328 -7.89 22.14 5.24
C GLU A 328 -9.17 21.93 6.06
N ASN A 329 -10.12 21.17 5.52
CA ASN A 329 -11.42 20.92 6.15
C ASN A 329 -11.75 19.42 6.11
N PRO A 330 -11.07 18.56 6.89
CA PRO A 330 -11.39 17.16 6.96
C PRO A 330 -12.76 16.96 7.63
N LEU A 331 -13.46 15.91 7.25
CA LEU A 331 -14.71 15.53 7.92
C LEU A 331 -14.46 15.25 9.40
N THR A 332 -15.41 15.62 10.26
CA THR A 332 -15.43 15.12 11.63
C THR A 332 -15.69 13.61 11.62
N PHE A 333 -15.35 12.91 12.70
CA PHE A 333 -15.61 11.47 12.81
C PHE A 333 -17.11 11.13 12.67
N ASP A 334 -17.99 12.01 13.17
CA ASP A 334 -19.45 11.81 13.06
C ASP A 334 -19.96 12.02 11.63
N GLN A 335 -19.39 13.00 10.90
CA GLN A 335 -19.67 13.16 9.47
C GLN A 335 -19.14 11.99 8.65
N LEU A 336 -17.94 11.48 8.96
CA LEU A 336 -17.41 10.27 8.34
C LEU A 336 -18.33 9.07 8.57
N ARG A 337 -18.85 8.93 9.80
CA ARG A 337 -19.83 7.90 10.14
C ARG A 337 -21.07 7.95 9.25
N GLU A 338 -21.68 9.12 9.13
CA GLU A 338 -22.87 9.30 8.28
C GLU A 338 -22.59 8.87 6.83
N ARG A 339 -21.46 9.27 6.29
CA ARG A 339 -21.06 8.90 4.93
C ARG A 339 -20.84 7.39 4.76
N ILE A 340 -20.17 6.75 5.70
CA ILE A 340 -19.90 5.30 5.63
C ILE A 340 -21.19 4.48 5.85
N LEU A 341 -22.11 4.91 6.68
CA LEU A 341 -23.41 4.26 6.82
C LEU A 341 -24.24 4.36 5.52
N LEU A 342 -24.20 5.51 4.84
CA LEU A 342 -24.79 5.64 3.50
C LEU A 342 -24.15 4.68 2.49
N LEU A 343 -22.85 4.43 2.60
CA LEU A 343 -22.17 3.45 1.77
C LEU A 343 -22.64 2.02 2.07
N GLU A 344 -22.78 1.64 3.34
CA GLU A 344 -23.35 0.34 3.72
C GLU A 344 -24.76 0.14 3.15
N ASP A 345 -25.61 1.16 3.20
CA ASP A 345 -26.96 1.09 2.64
C ASP A 345 -26.92 0.89 1.12
N LYS A 346 -26.03 1.59 0.40
CA LYS A 346 -25.81 1.35 -1.04
C LYS A 346 -25.42 -0.10 -1.36
N PHE A 347 -24.60 -0.74 -0.53
CA PHE A 347 -24.26 -2.16 -0.71
C PHE A 347 -25.48 -3.05 -0.53
N ARG A 348 -26.37 -2.75 0.42
CA ARG A 348 -27.56 -3.53 0.74
C ARG A 348 -28.70 -3.37 -0.29
N GLU A 349 -28.83 -2.18 -0.88
CA GLU A 349 -29.87 -1.89 -1.88
C GLU A 349 -29.62 -2.55 -3.24
N ASN A 350 -28.36 -2.90 -3.54
CA ASN A 350 -27.95 -3.50 -4.81
C ASN A 350 -27.76 -5.03 -4.71
N THR A 351 -28.64 -5.70 -3.97
CA THR A 351 -28.70 -7.16 -3.81
C THR A 351 -29.66 -7.82 -4.78
#